data_fcdfae362d5eb1847fe0d7b503822fde
#
_entry.id   fcdfae362d5eb1847fe0d7b503822fde
#
_cell.length_a   1.000
_cell.length_b   1.000
_cell.length_c   1.000
_cell.angle_alpha   90.00
_cell.angle_beta   90.00
_cell.angle_gamma   90.00
#
_symmetry.space_group_name_H-M   'P 1'
#
loop_
_entity.id
_entity.type
_entity.pdbx_description
1 polymer ?
#
loop_
_entity_poly.entity_id
_entity_poly.type
_entity_poly.pdbx_seq_one_letter_code
_entity_poly.pdbx_strand_id
1 'polypeptide(L)'
;MSRIVGVRSVLAVRDLQASTRHYIDVLGFRRDFGDGTDGWSFLSRDAFKVMLGECTDATPASELGDHSYVAYVTVEGVDRFYADVRARGAEVTSAPTSKPWGLREFGLRTPDGHRYTFGEPLQAAR
;
A
#
# COMPACT_ATOMS: atom_id res chain seq x y z
N MET A 1 -23.79 13.16 -18.44
CA MET A 1 -23.52 11.92 -17.73
C MET A 1 -22.28 12.07 -16.85
N SER A 2 -22.27 11.35 -15.75
CA SER A 2 -21.11 11.36 -14.87
C SER A 2 -20.58 9.94 -14.68
N ARG A 3 -19.28 9.82 -14.36
CA ARG A 3 -18.67 8.52 -14.03
C ARG A 3 -17.51 8.76 -13.07
N ILE A 4 -17.25 7.76 -12.22
CA ILE A 4 -16.10 7.79 -11.33
C ILE A 4 -14.86 7.43 -12.17
N VAL A 5 -13.81 8.25 -12.13
CA VAL A 5 -12.61 8.05 -12.94
C VAL A 5 -11.40 7.61 -12.13
N GLY A 6 -11.53 7.49 -10.83
CA GLY A 6 -10.41 7.00 -10.02
C GLY A 6 -10.70 7.10 -8.54
N VAL A 7 -9.83 6.47 -7.76
CA VAL A 7 -9.88 6.49 -6.30
C VAL A 7 -8.47 6.68 -5.78
N ARG A 8 -8.35 7.43 -4.71
CA ARG A 8 -7.09 7.62 -4.00
C ARG A 8 -7.34 7.42 -2.51
N SER A 9 -6.64 6.48 -1.88
CA SER A 9 -6.76 6.27 -0.44
C SER A 9 -6.08 7.40 0.30
N VAL A 10 -6.73 7.91 1.33
CA VAL A 10 -6.22 9.04 2.14
C VAL A 10 -5.73 8.47 3.46
N LEU A 11 -4.46 8.64 3.75
CA LEU A 11 -3.83 8.04 4.93
C LEU A 11 -3.12 9.11 5.75
N ALA A 12 -3.31 9.07 7.07
CA ALA A 12 -2.58 9.92 7.98
C ALA A 12 -1.23 9.27 8.32
N VAL A 13 -0.16 10.03 8.20
CA VAL A 13 1.18 9.57 8.54
C VAL A 13 1.84 10.59 9.47
N ARG A 14 2.68 10.10 10.40
CA ARG A 14 3.30 10.99 11.37
C ARG A 14 4.52 11.72 10.82
N ASP A 15 5.26 11.08 9.93
CA ASP A 15 6.44 11.66 9.29
C ASP A 15 6.26 11.51 7.77
N LEU A 16 5.84 12.60 7.13
CA LEU A 16 5.50 12.57 5.72
C LEU A 16 6.70 12.22 4.85
N GLN A 17 7.87 12.78 5.18
CA GLN A 17 9.08 12.54 4.38
C GLN A 17 9.50 11.07 4.46
N ALA A 18 9.50 10.48 5.66
CA ALA A 18 9.87 9.09 5.83
C ALA A 18 8.87 8.16 5.15
N SER A 19 7.57 8.42 5.31
CA SER A 19 6.52 7.60 4.68
C SER A 19 6.57 7.72 3.16
N THR A 20 6.77 8.93 2.63
CA THR A 20 6.90 9.13 1.19
C THR A 20 8.06 8.33 0.63
N ARG A 21 9.22 8.39 1.30
CA ARG A 21 10.38 7.60 0.87
C ARG A 21 10.10 6.10 0.91
N HIS A 22 9.40 5.63 1.95
CA HIS A 22 9.05 4.22 2.04
C HIS A 22 8.22 3.77 0.85
N TYR A 23 7.18 4.53 0.51
CA TYR A 23 6.34 4.18 -0.65
C TYR A 23 7.14 4.19 -1.95
N ILE A 24 8.04 5.15 -2.12
CA ILE A 24 8.82 5.27 -3.35
C ILE A 24 9.93 4.20 -3.39
N ASP A 25 10.73 4.11 -2.34
CA ASP A 25 11.95 3.30 -2.36
C ASP A 25 11.66 1.82 -2.09
N VAL A 26 10.67 1.52 -1.25
CA VAL A 26 10.35 0.15 -0.85
C VAL A 26 9.21 -0.42 -1.69
N LEU A 27 8.10 0.33 -1.82
CA LEU A 27 6.90 -0.18 -2.49
C LEU A 27 6.87 0.13 -3.99
N GLY A 28 7.81 0.93 -4.49
CA GLY A 28 7.93 1.19 -5.92
C GLY A 28 6.92 2.21 -6.45
N PHE A 29 6.39 3.06 -5.59
CA PHE A 29 5.50 4.13 -6.00
C PHE A 29 6.29 5.27 -6.62
N ARG A 30 5.58 6.15 -7.31
CA ARG A 30 6.13 7.39 -7.85
C ARG A 30 5.31 8.56 -7.33
N ARG A 31 5.91 9.72 -7.31
CA ARG A 31 5.19 10.95 -6.99
C ARG A 31 4.40 11.39 -8.23
N ASP A 32 3.11 11.58 -8.07
CA ASP A 32 2.24 11.98 -9.18
C ASP A 32 2.29 13.49 -9.41
N PHE A 33 2.24 14.26 -8.34
CA PHE A 33 2.33 15.72 -8.39
C PHE A 33 2.60 16.25 -6.99
N GLY A 34 2.90 17.56 -6.91
CA GLY A 34 3.25 18.22 -5.65
C GLY A 34 4.65 17.85 -5.20
N ASP A 35 5.15 18.53 -4.16
CA ASP A 35 6.49 18.28 -3.60
C ASP A 35 6.46 17.98 -2.10
N GLY A 36 5.28 17.91 -1.50
CA GLY A 36 5.12 17.61 -0.08
C GLY A 36 5.24 18.82 0.85
N THR A 37 5.56 20.00 0.32
CA THR A 37 5.75 21.19 1.18
C THR A 37 4.44 21.66 1.83
N ASP A 38 3.30 21.27 1.27
CA ASP A 38 1.98 21.59 1.83
C ASP A 38 1.48 20.52 2.83
N GLY A 39 2.31 19.53 3.17
CA GLY A 39 1.92 18.48 4.10
C GLY A 39 1.27 17.27 3.44
N TRP A 40 1.29 17.19 2.12
CA TRP A 40 0.66 16.09 1.37
C TRP A 40 1.63 15.47 0.36
N SER A 41 1.52 14.15 0.21
CA SER A 41 2.21 13.42 -0.87
C SER A 41 1.18 12.64 -1.67
N PHE A 42 1.23 12.81 -3.00
CA PHE A 42 0.31 12.15 -3.93
C PHE A 42 1.13 11.14 -4.73
N LEU A 43 0.92 9.86 -4.42
CA LEU A 43 1.77 8.78 -4.91
C LEU A 43 0.94 7.69 -5.57
N SER A 44 1.53 7.01 -6.55
CA SER A 44 0.87 5.86 -7.17
C SER A 44 1.87 4.84 -7.67
N ARG A 45 1.41 3.60 -7.73
CA ARG A 45 2.06 2.53 -8.49
C ARG A 45 0.97 1.86 -9.30
N ASP A 46 1.05 1.96 -10.62
CA ASP A 46 0.00 1.48 -11.52
C ASP A 46 -1.35 2.07 -11.10
N ALA A 47 -2.35 1.26 -10.92
CA ALA A 47 -3.68 1.72 -10.53
C ALA A 47 -3.83 2.00 -9.03
N PHE A 48 -2.82 1.68 -8.23
CA PHE A 48 -2.89 1.87 -6.79
C PHE A 48 -2.42 3.27 -6.42
N LYS A 49 -3.36 4.11 -5.96
CA LYS A 49 -3.11 5.52 -5.67
C LYS A 49 -3.35 5.81 -4.19
N VAL A 50 -2.45 6.59 -3.61
CA VAL A 50 -2.59 7.06 -2.23
C VAL A 50 -2.30 8.55 -2.15
N MET A 51 -2.82 9.20 -1.12
CA MET A 51 -2.40 10.52 -0.71
C MET A 51 -2.12 10.47 0.79
N LEU A 52 -0.90 10.83 1.15
CA LEU A 52 -0.44 10.82 2.53
C LEU A 52 -0.52 12.22 3.08
N GLY A 53 -1.22 12.38 4.20
CA GLY A 53 -1.32 13.66 4.89
C GLY A 53 -0.54 13.60 6.19
N GLU A 54 0.32 14.60 6.42
CA GLU A 54 1.10 14.65 7.66
C GLU A 54 0.22 15.00 8.84
N CYS A 55 0.30 14.17 9.89
CA CYS A 55 -0.41 14.37 11.14
C CYS A 55 0.49 13.84 12.24
N THR A 56 1.32 14.70 12.82
CA THR A 56 2.39 14.28 13.73
C THR A 56 1.88 13.63 15.02
N ASP A 57 0.64 13.93 15.42
CA ASP A 57 0.03 13.38 16.63
C ASP A 57 -1.05 12.32 16.34
N ALA A 58 -1.11 11.83 15.11
CA ALA A 58 -2.07 10.77 14.78
C ALA A 58 -1.74 9.49 15.54
N THR A 59 -2.78 8.78 15.97
CA THR A 59 -2.60 7.43 16.49
C THR A 59 -2.11 6.53 15.34
N PRO A 60 -0.96 5.85 15.51
CA PRO A 60 -0.47 4.99 14.45
C PRO A 60 -1.45 3.86 14.15
N ALA A 61 -1.58 3.52 12.89
CA ALA A 61 -2.47 2.42 12.48
C ALA A 61 -2.09 1.11 13.17
N SER A 62 -0.81 0.92 13.52
CA SER A 62 -0.36 -0.25 14.25
C SER A 62 -1.05 -0.44 15.60
N GLU A 63 -1.62 0.62 16.17
CA GLU A 63 -2.32 0.57 17.46
C GLU A 63 -3.82 0.36 17.30
N LEU A 64 -4.32 0.20 16.09
CA LEU A 64 -5.74 0.03 15.81
C LEU A 64 -6.17 -1.43 15.68
N GLY A 65 -5.27 -2.37 15.95
CA GLY A 65 -5.57 -3.80 15.84
C GLY A 65 -6.01 -4.16 14.44
N ASP A 66 -7.11 -4.89 14.33
CA ASP A 66 -7.60 -5.33 13.03
C ASP A 66 -8.14 -4.19 12.17
N HIS A 67 -8.31 -3.00 12.73
CA HIS A 67 -8.75 -1.83 11.97
C HIS A 67 -7.61 -1.17 11.18
N SER A 68 -6.39 -1.69 11.26
CA SER A 68 -5.24 -1.14 10.54
C SER A 68 -5.14 -1.62 9.09
N TYR A 69 -5.98 -2.55 8.66
CA TYR A 69 -6.06 -2.93 7.25
C TYR A 69 -6.67 -1.80 6.43
N VAL A 70 -5.94 -1.38 5.39
CA VAL A 70 -6.33 -0.23 4.58
C VAL A 70 -6.90 -0.64 3.25
N ALA A 71 -6.32 -1.64 2.61
CA ALA A 71 -6.75 -2.04 1.28
C ALA A 71 -6.37 -3.48 0.98
N TYR A 72 -7.17 -4.10 0.13
CA TYR A 72 -6.83 -5.33 -0.57
C TYR A 72 -6.49 -4.94 -1.99
N VAL A 73 -5.29 -5.29 -2.43
CA VAL A 73 -4.78 -4.88 -3.74
C VAL A 73 -4.63 -6.11 -4.62
N THR A 74 -5.32 -6.12 -5.75
CA THR A 74 -5.19 -7.20 -6.73
C THR A 74 -3.95 -6.96 -7.59
N VAL A 75 -3.09 -7.95 -7.68
CA VAL A 75 -1.80 -7.85 -8.36
C VAL A 75 -1.70 -8.97 -9.39
N GLU A 76 -1.16 -8.67 -10.55
CA GLU A 76 -0.72 -9.68 -11.49
C GLU A 76 0.76 -9.96 -11.23
N GLY A 77 1.10 -11.23 -10.97
CA GLY A 77 2.47 -11.60 -10.60
C GLY A 77 2.78 -11.35 -9.14
N VAL A 78 1.94 -11.87 -8.23
CA VAL A 78 2.05 -11.60 -6.79
C VAL A 78 3.38 -12.07 -6.20
N ASP A 79 3.90 -13.21 -6.63
CA ASP A 79 5.19 -13.71 -6.12
C ASP A 79 6.34 -12.80 -6.54
N ARG A 80 6.32 -12.28 -7.76
CA ARG A 80 7.32 -11.34 -8.24
C ARG A 80 7.24 -10.01 -7.50
N PHE A 81 6.03 -9.52 -7.29
CA PHE A 81 5.82 -8.29 -6.52
C PHE A 81 6.34 -8.45 -5.09
N TYR A 82 6.02 -9.57 -4.44
CA TYR A 82 6.52 -9.89 -3.11
C TYR A 82 8.05 -9.88 -3.06
N ALA A 83 8.70 -10.56 -4.01
CA ALA A 83 10.16 -10.63 -4.05
C ALA A 83 10.77 -9.23 -4.21
N ASP A 84 10.16 -8.40 -5.05
CA ASP A 84 10.63 -7.04 -5.29
C ASP A 84 10.56 -6.18 -4.02
N VAL A 85 9.37 -6.10 -3.40
CA VAL A 85 9.22 -5.23 -2.23
C VAL A 85 9.99 -5.76 -1.02
N ARG A 86 10.08 -7.09 -0.87
CA ARG A 86 10.88 -7.68 0.20
C ARG A 86 12.36 -7.34 0.05
N ALA A 87 12.88 -7.43 -1.17
CA ALA A 87 14.28 -7.09 -1.44
C ALA A 87 14.58 -5.62 -1.14
N ARG A 88 13.58 -4.75 -1.26
CA ARG A 88 13.70 -3.33 -0.95
C ARG A 88 13.47 -3.00 0.52
N GLY A 89 13.16 -3.99 1.35
CA GLY A 89 13.04 -3.81 2.80
C GLY A 89 11.64 -3.72 3.35
N ALA A 90 10.61 -4.17 2.60
CA ALA A 90 9.24 -4.16 3.11
C ALA A 90 9.11 -5.05 4.35
N GLU A 91 8.34 -4.59 5.33
CA GLU A 91 7.98 -5.40 6.49
C GLU A 91 6.81 -6.31 6.10
N VAL A 92 7.12 -7.57 5.86
CA VAL A 92 6.13 -8.57 5.43
C VAL A 92 5.49 -9.19 6.67
N THR A 93 4.15 -9.18 6.72
CA THR A 93 3.40 -9.77 7.82
C THR A 93 3.03 -11.22 7.56
N SER A 94 2.94 -11.62 6.29
CA SER A 94 2.70 -13.01 5.90
C SER A 94 3.25 -13.23 4.49
N ALA A 95 3.96 -14.35 4.30
CA ALA A 95 4.51 -14.71 3.00
C ALA A 95 3.42 -15.18 2.03
N PRO A 96 3.66 -15.14 0.72
CA PRO A 96 2.66 -15.58 -0.25
C PRO A 96 2.18 -17.00 0.04
N THR A 97 0.87 -17.16 0.14
CA THR A 97 0.22 -18.41 0.47
C THR A 97 -1.04 -18.53 -0.37
N SER A 98 -1.24 -19.71 -0.97
CA SER A 98 -2.48 -20.00 -1.70
C SER A 98 -3.58 -20.32 -0.70
N LYS A 99 -4.69 -19.60 -0.82
CA LYS A 99 -5.79 -19.68 0.13
C LYS A 99 -6.94 -20.52 -0.42
N PRO A 100 -7.73 -21.15 0.47
CA PRO A 100 -8.85 -21.96 0.01
C PRO A 100 -9.93 -21.20 -0.75
N TRP A 101 -9.95 -19.86 -0.64
CA TRP A 101 -10.89 -19.04 -1.40
C TRP A 101 -10.40 -18.65 -2.80
N GLY A 102 -9.32 -19.27 -3.28
CA GLY A 102 -8.91 -19.15 -4.67
C GLY A 102 -7.97 -17.99 -4.97
N LEU A 103 -7.33 -17.44 -3.96
CA LEU A 103 -6.39 -16.35 -4.10
C LEU A 103 -5.03 -16.72 -3.49
N ARG A 104 -3.96 -16.22 -4.10
CA ARG A 104 -2.63 -16.31 -3.51
C ARG A 104 -2.28 -14.95 -2.95
N GLU A 105 -2.03 -14.87 -1.65
CA GLU A 105 -1.96 -13.60 -0.93
C GLU A 105 -0.73 -13.49 -0.07
N PHE A 106 -0.23 -12.25 0.09
CA PHE A 106 0.70 -11.91 1.15
C PHE A 106 0.32 -10.57 1.76
N GLY A 107 0.85 -10.30 2.96
CA GLY A 107 0.58 -9.05 3.66
C GLY A 107 1.85 -8.29 3.96
N LEU A 108 1.74 -6.97 4.04
CA LEU A 108 2.82 -6.11 4.51
C LEU A 108 2.28 -4.97 5.36
N ARG A 109 3.20 -4.34 6.08
CA ARG A 109 2.92 -3.22 6.96
C ARG A 109 3.85 -2.07 6.61
N THR A 110 3.30 -0.84 6.62
CA THR A 110 4.08 0.37 6.41
C THR A 110 4.62 0.93 7.74
N PRO A 111 5.50 1.95 7.72
CA PRO A 111 6.05 2.50 8.97
C PRO A 111 5.01 3.00 9.97
N ASP A 112 3.88 3.53 9.51
CA ASP A 112 2.80 3.93 10.41
C ASP A 112 1.89 2.76 10.79
N GLY A 113 2.17 1.57 10.30
CA GLY A 113 1.41 0.38 10.66
C GLY A 113 0.19 0.12 9.79
N HIS A 114 0.03 0.86 8.70
CA HIS A 114 -1.02 0.55 7.73
C HIS A 114 -0.73 -0.81 7.10
N ARG A 115 -1.73 -1.69 7.08
CA ARG A 115 -1.57 -3.03 6.55
C ARG A 115 -2.28 -3.16 5.21
N TYR A 116 -1.59 -3.80 4.29
CA TYR A 116 -2.12 -4.13 2.96
C TYR A 116 -2.05 -5.62 2.76
N THR A 117 -3.08 -6.16 2.10
CA THR A 117 -3.04 -7.52 1.55
C THR A 117 -2.95 -7.39 0.05
N PHE A 118 -2.00 -8.11 -0.55
CA PHE A 118 -1.84 -8.19 -2.00
C PHE A 118 -2.19 -9.59 -2.45
N GLY A 119 -3.03 -9.70 -3.45
CA GLY A 119 -3.53 -11.00 -3.87
C GLY A 119 -3.67 -11.14 -5.38
N GLU A 120 -3.62 -12.38 -5.83
CA GLU A 120 -3.77 -12.74 -7.23
C GLU A 120 -4.66 -13.97 -7.33
N PRO A 121 -5.65 -13.98 -8.24
CA PRO A 121 -6.43 -15.20 -8.47
C PRO A 121 -5.52 -16.37 -8.86
N LEU A 122 -5.77 -17.53 -8.26
CA LEU A 122 -4.96 -18.74 -8.53
C LEU A 122 -5.15 -19.24 -9.94
N GLN A 123 -6.30 -18.94 -10.54
CA GLN A 123 -6.56 -19.30 -11.92
C GLN A 123 -6.66 -18.05 -12.75
N ALA A 124 -6.10 -18.12 -13.96
CA ALA A 124 -6.21 -17.01 -14.89
C ALA A 124 -7.69 -16.68 -15.12
N ALA A 125 -7.96 -15.42 -15.40
CA ALA A 125 -9.31 -14.97 -15.73
C ALA A 125 -9.85 -15.76 -16.92
N ARG A 126 -11.09 -16.15 -16.83
CA ARG A 126 -11.75 -16.95 -17.85
C ARG A 126 -12.84 -16.17 -18.54
#